data_9d84c4d8f90c5ea409e9a34c6f504bbd
#
_entry.id   9d84c4d8f90c5ea409e9a34c6f504bbd
#
_cell.length_a   1.000
_cell.length_b   1.000
_cell.length_c   1.000
_cell.angle_alpha   90.00
_cell.angle_beta   90.00
_cell.angle_gamma   90.00
#
_symmetry.space_group_name_H-M   'P 1'
#
loop_
_entity.id
_entity.type
_entity.pdbx_description
1 polymer ?
#
loop_
_entity_poly.entity_id
_entity_poly.type
_entity_poly.pdbx_seq_one_letter_code
_entity_poly.pdbx_strand_id
1 'polypeptide(L)'
;MTAATRMCGKSYAGRPPEKPPIQTATQQLRAALAVELEHLAPGAGVGAALESPRQAAHGDWACTAAMQLAKPLKANPRQLAEQLRGALMANAVFARWVAAIELAGPGFLNLRLTPAAKQQVLRQVLTQRQDFGRQAADGAPMIVEFVSANPTGPLHVGHGRQAALGDALCNLFASQGWRVPRAFYNNDAGVQIDTLTTSVQLRAQGCKPGDAGWPEAAYNGDYIQDIANDFLAKKTVQADDRQFSASGDVHDRE
;
A
#
# COMPACT_ATOMS: atom_id res chain seq x y z
N MET A 1 21.92 -4.62 25.54
CA MET A 1 21.39 -5.83 24.85
C MET A 1 20.72 -5.36 23.58
N THR A 2 21.25 -5.73 22.43
CA THR A 2 20.85 -5.21 21.12
C THR A 2 19.70 -6.08 20.61
N ALA A 3 18.48 -5.54 20.53
CA ALA A 3 17.35 -6.21 19.91
C ALA A 3 17.67 -6.46 18.43
N ALA A 4 17.80 -7.72 18.04
CA ALA A 4 18.03 -8.10 16.66
C ALA A 4 16.72 -8.05 15.88
N THR A 5 16.54 -7.02 15.07
CA THR A 5 15.45 -6.93 14.09
C THR A 5 15.68 -7.98 13.01
N ARG A 6 15.08 -9.15 13.10
CA ARG A 6 15.09 -10.13 12.01
C ARG A 6 14.05 -9.77 10.97
N MET A 7 14.52 -9.37 9.81
CA MET A 7 13.68 -9.21 8.63
C MET A 7 13.42 -10.59 8.02
N CYS A 8 12.21 -11.12 8.14
CA CYS A 8 11.79 -12.32 7.43
C CYS A 8 11.57 -12.00 5.95
N GLY A 9 12.66 -12.09 5.18
CA GLY A 9 12.69 -11.72 3.75
C GLY A 9 12.35 -12.88 2.83
N LYS A 10 11.07 -13.21 2.65
CA LYS A 10 10.66 -13.71 1.33
C LYS A 10 10.27 -12.49 0.51
N SER A 11 11.23 -11.98 -0.28
CA SER A 11 10.93 -10.96 -1.28
C SER A 11 10.00 -11.55 -2.32
N TYR A 12 8.74 -11.16 -2.28
CA TYR A 12 7.89 -11.20 -3.45
C TYR A 12 8.36 -10.07 -4.38
N ALA A 13 9.52 -10.28 -4.99
CA ALA A 13 9.92 -9.50 -6.15
C ALA A 13 8.95 -9.88 -7.26
N GLY A 14 7.88 -9.10 -7.41
CA GLY A 14 7.07 -9.16 -8.61
C GLY A 14 8.01 -9.00 -9.79
N ARG A 15 7.94 -9.93 -10.77
CA ARG A 15 8.70 -9.85 -12.01
C ARG A 15 8.44 -8.46 -12.61
N PRO A 16 9.44 -7.64 -12.91
CA PRO A 16 9.22 -6.37 -13.57
C PRO A 16 8.48 -6.63 -14.89
N PRO A 17 7.52 -5.80 -15.30
CA PRO A 17 6.83 -5.98 -16.55
C PRO A 17 7.86 -5.98 -17.68
N GLU A 18 7.90 -7.06 -18.49
CA GLU A 18 8.88 -7.24 -19.59
C GLU A 18 8.69 -6.23 -20.73
N LYS A 19 7.59 -5.47 -20.71
CA LYS A 19 7.30 -4.42 -21.71
C LYS A 19 6.82 -3.15 -20.99
N PRO A 20 7.24 -1.96 -21.48
CA PRO A 20 6.70 -0.73 -20.96
C PRO A 20 5.17 -0.76 -21.04
N PRO A 21 4.46 -0.29 -20.01
CA PRO A 21 3.01 -0.32 -19.99
C PRO A 21 2.49 0.45 -21.21
N ILE A 22 1.55 -0.17 -21.95
CA ILE A 22 0.87 0.50 -23.07
C ILE A 22 0.19 1.74 -22.48
N GLN A 23 0.60 2.93 -22.96
CA GLN A 23 0.01 4.17 -22.47
C GLN A 23 -1.49 4.20 -22.80
N THR A 24 -2.30 4.50 -21.78
CA THR A 24 -3.75 4.68 -21.95
C THR A 24 -4.04 5.89 -22.83
N ALA A 25 -5.23 5.94 -23.44
CA ALA A 25 -5.69 7.14 -24.16
C ALA A 25 -5.57 8.38 -23.28
N THR A 26 -5.95 8.28 -22.00
CA THR A 26 -5.82 9.38 -21.03
C THR A 26 -4.36 9.81 -20.79
N GLN A 27 -3.44 8.87 -20.68
CA GLN A 27 -2.01 9.20 -20.53
C GLN A 27 -1.45 9.89 -21.77
N GLN A 28 -1.82 9.41 -22.96
CA GLN A 28 -1.44 10.05 -24.23
C GLN A 28 -2.04 11.46 -24.34
N LEU A 29 -3.31 11.64 -23.98
CA LEU A 29 -3.96 12.95 -23.97
C LEU A 29 -3.31 13.92 -22.98
N ARG A 30 -2.94 13.46 -21.78
CA ARG A 30 -2.21 14.29 -20.80
C ARG A 30 -0.84 14.71 -21.31
N ALA A 31 -0.10 13.79 -21.92
CA ALA A 31 1.20 14.10 -22.51
C ALA A 31 1.09 15.11 -23.67
N ALA A 32 0.13 14.91 -24.57
CA ALA A 32 -0.12 15.86 -25.66
C ALA A 32 -0.59 17.22 -25.15
N LEU A 33 -1.47 17.26 -24.13
CA LEU A 33 -1.90 18.50 -23.50
C LEU A 33 -0.72 19.26 -22.87
N ALA A 34 0.21 18.55 -22.21
CA ALA A 34 1.40 19.17 -21.63
C ALA A 34 2.26 19.88 -22.69
N VAL A 35 2.44 19.27 -23.86
CA VAL A 35 3.17 19.86 -24.99
C VAL A 35 2.47 21.13 -25.50
N GLU A 36 1.15 21.08 -25.69
CA GLU A 36 0.39 22.25 -26.18
C GLU A 36 0.36 23.40 -25.16
N LEU A 37 0.33 23.06 -23.84
CA LEU A 37 0.43 24.08 -22.79
C LEU A 37 1.82 24.75 -22.75
N GLU A 38 2.88 23.97 -22.94
CA GLU A 38 4.24 24.53 -23.03
C GLU A 38 4.43 25.38 -24.25
N HIS A 39 3.82 25.05 -25.41
CA HIS A 39 3.81 25.89 -26.61
C HIS A 39 3.03 27.20 -26.39
N LEU A 40 1.88 27.12 -25.71
CA LEU A 40 1.03 28.29 -25.46
C LEU A 40 1.63 29.26 -24.43
N ALA A 41 2.31 28.73 -23.42
CA ALA A 41 2.88 29.47 -22.31
C ALA A 41 4.18 28.83 -21.78
N PRO A 42 5.32 29.03 -22.48
CA PRO A 42 6.59 28.42 -22.10
C PRO A 42 6.99 28.78 -20.68
N GLY A 43 7.33 27.77 -19.87
CA GLY A 43 7.79 27.93 -18.51
C GLY A 43 6.72 28.36 -17.48
N ALA A 44 5.44 28.39 -17.83
CA ALA A 44 4.37 28.79 -16.91
C ALA A 44 4.08 27.76 -15.81
N GLY A 45 4.60 26.54 -15.93
CA GLY A 45 4.49 25.49 -14.91
C GLY A 45 3.08 24.97 -14.65
N VAL A 46 2.14 25.20 -15.58
CA VAL A 46 0.75 24.71 -15.43
C VAL A 46 0.66 23.25 -15.80
N GLY A 47 0.17 22.44 -14.86
CA GLY A 47 0.02 21.01 -15.06
C GLY A 47 -1.05 20.63 -16.08
N ALA A 48 -0.77 19.60 -16.88
CA ALA A 48 -1.73 19.01 -17.83
C ALA A 48 -2.77 18.15 -17.11
N ALA A 49 -3.58 18.76 -16.22
CA ALA A 49 -4.61 18.07 -15.46
C ALA A 49 -5.87 17.86 -16.30
N LEU A 50 -6.28 16.61 -16.44
CA LEU A 50 -7.60 16.20 -16.91
C LEU A 50 -8.36 15.65 -15.70
N GLU A 51 -9.44 16.32 -15.34
CA GLU A 51 -10.26 16.00 -14.15
C GLU A 51 -11.59 15.40 -14.58
N SER A 52 -12.15 14.53 -13.75
CA SER A 52 -13.50 14.02 -13.99
C SER A 52 -14.53 15.14 -13.74
N PRO A 53 -15.38 15.48 -14.70
CA PRO A 53 -16.39 16.51 -14.49
C PRO A 53 -17.40 16.06 -13.44
N ARG A 54 -17.96 17.01 -12.67
CA ARG A 54 -18.97 16.73 -11.64
C ARG A 54 -20.30 16.20 -12.22
N GLN A 55 -20.60 16.53 -13.45
CA GLN A 55 -21.82 16.10 -14.15
C GLN A 55 -21.43 15.40 -15.45
N ALA A 56 -22.02 14.23 -15.69
CA ALA A 56 -21.76 13.43 -16.90
C ALA A 56 -22.12 14.18 -18.20
N ALA A 57 -23.03 15.15 -18.13
CA ALA A 57 -23.39 16.02 -19.26
C ALA A 57 -22.18 16.82 -19.81
N HIS A 58 -21.21 17.11 -18.95
CA HIS A 58 -20.00 17.87 -19.32
C HIS A 58 -18.90 17.02 -19.98
N GLY A 59 -19.19 15.80 -20.38
CA GLY A 59 -18.24 14.93 -21.07
C GLY A 59 -17.49 13.97 -20.16
N ASP A 60 -16.38 13.46 -20.65
CA ASP A 60 -15.57 12.44 -19.96
C ASP A 60 -14.43 13.07 -19.14
N TRP A 61 -13.85 14.18 -19.63
CA TRP A 61 -12.80 14.93 -18.95
C TRP A 61 -13.05 16.44 -19.03
N ALA A 62 -12.61 17.16 -18.01
CA ALA A 62 -12.57 18.61 -17.95
C ALA A 62 -11.11 19.09 -17.77
N CYS A 63 -10.75 20.15 -18.50
CA CYS A 63 -9.45 20.81 -18.38
C CYS A 63 -9.63 22.26 -17.94
N THR A 64 -8.92 22.66 -16.88
CA THR A 64 -8.95 23.99 -16.27
C THR A 64 -7.70 24.83 -16.61
N ALA A 65 -6.79 24.30 -17.43
CA ALA A 65 -5.48 24.88 -17.68
C ALA A 65 -5.55 26.32 -18.21
N ALA A 66 -6.50 26.64 -19.07
CA ALA A 66 -6.66 28.01 -19.58
C ALA A 66 -6.97 29.04 -18.48
N MET A 67 -7.75 28.65 -17.46
CA MET A 67 -8.02 29.51 -16.31
C MET A 67 -6.79 29.68 -15.41
N GLN A 68 -5.99 28.63 -15.27
CA GLN A 68 -4.73 28.68 -14.50
C GLN A 68 -3.70 29.57 -15.21
N LEU A 69 -3.63 29.55 -16.55
CA LEU A 69 -2.75 30.39 -17.35
C LEU A 69 -3.19 31.84 -17.42
N ALA A 70 -4.46 32.14 -17.20
CA ALA A 70 -5.02 33.50 -17.35
C ALA A 70 -4.32 34.54 -16.45
N LYS A 71 -4.01 34.16 -15.20
CA LYS A 71 -3.35 35.05 -14.24
C LYS A 71 -1.88 35.32 -14.61
N PRO A 72 -1.00 34.33 -14.83
CA PRO A 72 0.38 34.59 -15.21
C PRO A 72 0.53 35.31 -16.57
N LEU A 73 -0.32 35.00 -17.54
CA LEU A 73 -0.29 35.64 -18.86
C LEU A 73 -1.06 36.98 -18.92
N LYS A 74 -1.75 37.36 -17.83
CA LYS A 74 -2.63 38.56 -17.82
C LYS A 74 -3.59 38.60 -19.00
N ALA A 75 -4.13 37.47 -19.41
CA ALA A 75 -4.98 37.27 -20.56
C ALA A 75 -6.39 36.82 -20.20
N ASN A 76 -7.35 36.95 -21.06
CA ASN A 76 -8.72 36.48 -20.87
C ASN A 76 -8.74 34.94 -20.89
N PRO A 77 -9.22 34.28 -19.84
CA PRO A 77 -9.21 32.82 -19.77
C PRO A 77 -10.04 32.15 -20.88
N ARG A 78 -11.11 32.80 -21.34
CA ARG A 78 -11.94 32.26 -22.43
C ARG A 78 -11.21 32.32 -23.76
N GLN A 79 -10.45 33.39 -24.04
CA GLN A 79 -9.62 33.50 -25.24
C GLN A 79 -8.47 32.47 -25.22
N LEU A 80 -7.82 32.28 -24.07
CA LEU A 80 -6.81 31.24 -23.93
C LEU A 80 -7.38 29.83 -24.11
N ALA A 81 -8.59 29.57 -23.61
CA ALA A 81 -9.27 28.31 -23.83
C ALA A 81 -9.60 28.07 -25.31
N GLU A 82 -10.00 29.11 -26.05
CA GLU A 82 -10.26 29.02 -27.50
C GLU A 82 -8.99 28.70 -28.26
N GLN A 83 -7.87 29.39 -27.96
CA GLN A 83 -6.56 29.11 -28.55
C GLN A 83 -6.10 27.69 -28.27
N LEU A 84 -6.19 27.26 -26.99
CA LEU A 84 -5.83 25.90 -26.60
C LEU A 84 -6.74 24.87 -27.29
N ARG A 85 -8.04 25.11 -27.38
CA ARG A 85 -8.97 24.26 -28.13
C ARG A 85 -8.54 24.08 -29.59
N GLY A 86 -8.18 25.17 -30.26
CA GLY A 86 -7.69 25.13 -31.65
C GLY A 86 -6.44 24.28 -31.80
N ALA A 87 -5.44 24.45 -30.92
CA ALA A 87 -4.23 23.67 -30.91
C ALA A 87 -4.51 22.17 -30.65
N LEU A 88 -5.34 21.85 -29.65
CA LEU A 88 -5.72 20.50 -29.35
C LEU A 88 -6.49 19.78 -30.45
N MET A 89 -7.37 20.50 -31.16
CA MET A 89 -8.10 19.95 -32.32
C MET A 89 -7.17 19.62 -33.48
N ALA A 90 -6.08 20.37 -33.66
CA ALA A 90 -5.05 20.09 -34.66
C ALA A 90 -4.07 18.98 -34.25
N ASN A 91 -4.04 18.59 -32.97
CA ASN A 91 -3.13 17.61 -32.47
C ASN A 91 -3.61 16.16 -32.79
N ALA A 92 -2.72 15.36 -33.41
CA ALA A 92 -3.05 13.99 -33.86
C ALA A 92 -3.53 13.06 -32.77
N VAL A 93 -3.03 13.20 -31.52
CA VAL A 93 -3.45 12.39 -30.38
C VAL A 93 -4.88 12.73 -29.98
N PHE A 94 -5.21 14.02 -29.95
CA PHE A 94 -6.57 14.47 -29.66
C PHE A 94 -7.54 14.08 -30.79
N ALA A 95 -7.17 14.25 -32.05
CA ALA A 95 -7.97 13.80 -33.19
C ALA A 95 -8.28 12.29 -33.15
N ARG A 96 -7.39 11.49 -32.60
CA ARG A 96 -7.59 10.03 -32.44
C ARG A 96 -8.55 9.67 -31.31
N TRP A 97 -8.45 10.35 -30.17
CA TRP A 97 -9.08 9.89 -28.93
C TRP A 97 -10.26 10.76 -28.45
N VAL A 98 -10.41 11.97 -28.98
CA VAL A 98 -11.44 12.94 -28.58
C VAL A 98 -12.43 13.16 -29.71
N ALA A 99 -13.70 12.96 -29.44
CA ALA A 99 -14.79 13.19 -30.39
C ALA A 99 -15.20 14.66 -30.46
N ALA A 100 -15.14 15.37 -29.32
CA ALA A 100 -15.50 16.78 -29.24
C ALA A 100 -14.77 17.48 -28.08
N ILE A 101 -14.45 18.76 -28.27
CA ILE A 101 -13.95 19.66 -27.23
C ILE A 101 -14.91 20.86 -27.16
N GLU A 102 -15.63 20.95 -26.04
CA GLU A 102 -16.62 21.99 -25.79
C GLU A 102 -16.06 23.04 -24.83
N LEU A 103 -16.22 24.31 -25.17
CA LEU A 103 -15.87 25.43 -24.32
C LEU A 103 -17.02 25.74 -23.37
N ALA A 104 -16.78 25.74 -22.06
CA ALA A 104 -17.79 26.02 -21.06
C ALA A 104 -17.35 27.11 -20.08
N GLY A 105 -18.30 27.90 -19.61
CA GLY A 105 -18.11 28.93 -18.60
C GLY A 105 -16.96 29.90 -18.92
N PRO A 106 -16.12 30.24 -17.92
CA PRO A 106 -15.06 31.24 -18.07
C PRO A 106 -13.79 30.72 -18.78
N GLY A 107 -13.73 29.44 -19.16
CA GLY A 107 -12.55 28.88 -19.81
C GLY A 107 -12.30 27.40 -19.52
N PHE A 108 -13.37 26.65 -19.19
CA PHE A 108 -13.30 25.20 -19.12
C PHE A 108 -13.30 24.58 -20.51
N LEU A 109 -12.50 23.57 -20.72
CA LEU A 109 -12.57 22.70 -21.88
C LEU A 109 -13.09 21.33 -21.46
N ASN A 110 -14.26 20.98 -21.95
CA ASN A 110 -14.91 19.69 -21.71
C ASN A 110 -14.63 18.75 -22.88
N LEU A 111 -14.07 17.58 -22.61
CA LEU A 111 -13.66 16.61 -23.61
C LEU A 111 -14.63 15.43 -23.61
N ARG A 112 -15.12 15.07 -24.79
CA ARG A 112 -15.86 13.83 -25.04
C ARG A 112 -14.94 12.84 -25.75
N LEU A 113 -14.72 11.69 -25.14
CA LEU A 113 -13.86 10.66 -25.71
C LEU A 113 -14.58 9.89 -26.83
N THR A 114 -13.80 9.41 -27.80
CA THR A 114 -14.33 8.47 -28.80
C THR A 114 -14.64 7.12 -28.17
N PRO A 115 -15.57 6.31 -28.72
CA PRO A 115 -15.79 4.94 -28.30
C PRO A 115 -14.50 4.12 -28.28
N ALA A 116 -13.60 4.33 -29.25
CA ALA A 116 -12.31 3.66 -29.33
C ALA A 116 -11.40 3.95 -28.11
N ALA A 117 -11.39 5.21 -27.63
CA ALA A 117 -10.66 5.59 -26.43
C ALA A 117 -11.18 4.86 -25.19
N LYS A 118 -12.51 4.77 -25.05
CA LYS A 118 -13.16 4.07 -23.93
C LYS A 118 -12.92 2.56 -23.97
N GLN A 119 -12.95 1.96 -25.17
CA GLN A 119 -12.71 0.53 -25.36
C GLN A 119 -11.25 0.12 -25.25
N GLN A 120 -10.32 1.07 -25.40
CA GLN A 120 -8.89 0.76 -25.29
C GLN A 120 -8.53 0.12 -23.96
N VAL A 121 -9.15 0.54 -22.84
CA VAL A 121 -8.91 -0.04 -21.53
C VAL A 121 -9.18 -1.53 -21.48
N LEU A 122 -10.22 -1.99 -22.17
CA LEU A 122 -10.55 -3.43 -22.23
C LEU A 122 -9.43 -4.23 -22.91
N ARG A 123 -8.87 -3.70 -24.00
CA ARG A 123 -7.72 -4.34 -24.68
C ARG A 123 -6.50 -4.40 -23.76
N GLN A 124 -6.25 -3.34 -22.98
CA GLN A 124 -5.16 -3.32 -22.02
C GLN A 124 -5.36 -4.34 -20.91
N VAL A 125 -6.56 -4.41 -20.32
CA VAL A 125 -6.91 -5.43 -19.31
C VAL A 125 -6.66 -6.83 -19.86
N LEU A 126 -7.15 -7.12 -21.07
CA LEU A 126 -6.98 -8.43 -21.69
C LEU A 126 -5.52 -8.76 -22.01
N THR A 127 -4.71 -7.76 -22.37
CA THR A 127 -3.29 -7.94 -22.70
C THR A 127 -2.42 -8.04 -21.44
N GLN A 128 -2.63 -7.18 -20.47
CA GLN A 128 -1.83 -7.08 -19.24
C GLN A 128 -2.29 -8.09 -18.19
N ARG A 129 -3.55 -8.54 -18.24
CA ARG A 129 -4.11 -9.51 -17.30
C ARG A 129 -3.82 -9.11 -15.83
N GLN A 130 -3.03 -9.90 -15.11
CA GLN A 130 -2.70 -9.69 -13.70
C GLN A 130 -1.77 -8.48 -13.47
N ASP A 131 -1.12 -7.99 -14.51
CA ASP A 131 -0.24 -6.81 -14.43
C ASP A 131 -0.98 -5.50 -14.74
N PHE A 132 -2.27 -5.58 -15.08
CA PHE A 132 -3.07 -4.38 -15.31
C PHE A 132 -3.14 -3.51 -14.05
N GLY A 133 -2.78 -2.23 -14.20
CA GLY A 133 -2.74 -1.26 -13.10
C GLY A 133 -1.47 -1.29 -12.24
N ARG A 134 -0.55 -2.23 -12.47
CA ARG A 134 0.75 -2.25 -11.79
C ARG A 134 1.69 -1.20 -12.35
N GLN A 135 2.50 -0.63 -11.45
CA GLN A 135 3.58 0.29 -11.81
C GLN A 135 4.93 -0.45 -11.78
N ALA A 136 5.93 0.12 -12.46
CA ALA A 136 7.30 -0.39 -12.40
C ALA A 136 7.85 -0.34 -10.98
N ALA A 137 8.68 -1.32 -10.61
CA ALA A 137 9.23 -1.43 -9.25
C ALA A 137 10.49 -0.54 -9.10
N ASP A 138 10.31 0.77 -9.24
CA ASP A 138 11.35 1.82 -9.13
C ASP A 138 11.17 2.73 -7.92
N GLY A 139 10.12 2.50 -7.14
CA GLY A 139 9.81 3.27 -5.95
C GLY A 139 10.80 3.11 -4.80
N ALA A 140 10.81 4.08 -3.90
CA ALA A 140 11.59 4.03 -2.68
C ALA A 140 11.17 2.84 -1.79
N PRO A 141 12.07 2.30 -0.94
CA PRO A 141 11.70 1.27 0.01
C PRO A 141 10.76 1.83 1.08
N MET A 142 9.73 1.04 1.44
CA MET A 142 8.77 1.34 2.49
C MET A 142 8.61 0.11 3.37
N ILE A 143 9.00 0.19 4.62
CA ILE A 143 8.80 -0.90 5.58
C ILE A 143 7.39 -0.78 6.14
N VAL A 144 6.65 -1.89 6.13
CA VAL A 144 5.36 -2.00 6.81
C VAL A 144 5.50 -3.04 7.92
N GLU A 145 5.36 -2.58 9.15
CA GLU A 145 5.32 -3.43 10.34
C GLU A 145 3.87 -3.71 10.70
N PHE A 146 3.54 -4.98 10.94
CA PHE A 146 2.20 -5.37 11.35
C PHE A 146 2.19 -6.68 12.13
N VAL A 147 1.10 -6.89 12.87
CA VAL A 147 0.91 -7.93 13.88
C VAL A 147 1.75 -7.68 15.13
N SER A 148 3.07 -7.75 15.08
CA SER A 148 4.05 -7.51 16.17
C SER A 148 3.52 -7.87 17.56
N ALA A 149 2.89 -9.08 17.66
CA ALA A 149 2.28 -9.56 18.88
C ALA A 149 3.37 -10.02 19.86
N ASN A 150 3.21 -9.65 21.15
CA ASN A 150 4.08 -10.19 22.17
C ASN A 150 3.87 -11.71 22.32
N PRO A 151 4.92 -12.50 22.50
CA PRO A 151 4.85 -13.97 22.58
C PRO A 151 4.36 -14.45 23.96
N THR A 152 3.23 -13.91 24.43
CA THR A 152 2.67 -14.17 25.77
C THR A 152 1.44 -15.06 25.74
N GLY A 153 1.01 -15.50 24.57
CA GLY A 153 -0.15 -16.37 24.41
C GLY A 153 -0.52 -16.62 22.96
N PRO A 154 -1.56 -17.42 22.70
CA PRO A 154 -2.05 -17.69 21.35
C PRO A 154 -2.51 -16.44 20.63
N LEU A 155 -2.31 -16.43 19.31
CA LEU A 155 -2.86 -15.37 18.46
C LEU A 155 -4.39 -15.42 18.46
N HIS A 156 -5.02 -14.25 18.44
CA HIS A 156 -6.47 -14.12 18.41
C HIS A 156 -6.94 -13.35 17.15
N VAL A 157 -8.24 -13.23 16.95
CA VAL A 157 -8.85 -12.61 15.78
C VAL A 157 -8.36 -11.18 15.52
N GLY A 158 -8.01 -10.42 16.57
CA GLY A 158 -7.41 -9.09 16.43
C GLY A 158 -6.08 -9.10 15.70
N HIS A 159 -5.21 -10.07 15.99
CA HIS A 159 -3.95 -10.30 15.28
C HIS A 159 -4.20 -10.72 13.82
N GLY A 160 -5.19 -11.60 13.59
CA GLY A 160 -5.60 -11.99 12.24
C GLY A 160 -6.08 -10.81 11.39
N ARG A 161 -6.84 -9.89 12.01
CA ARG A 161 -7.26 -8.64 11.33
C ARG A 161 -6.06 -7.76 10.95
N GLN A 162 -5.10 -7.59 11.87
CA GLN A 162 -3.88 -6.82 11.59
C GLN A 162 -3.06 -7.47 10.47
N ALA A 163 -2.94 -8.80 10.48
CA ALA A 163 -2.24 -9.54 9.43
C ALA A 163 -2.88 -9.32 8.05
N ALA A 164 -4.19 -9.46 7.95
CA ALA A 164 -4.92 -9.26 6.69
C ALA A 164 -4.79 -7.82 6.19
N LEU A 165 -4.92 -6.83 7.07
CA LEU A 165 -4.79 -5.41 6.71
C LEU A 165 -3.36 -5.08 6.29
N GLY A 166 -2.37 -5.50 7.06
CA GLY A 166 -0.95 -5.24 6.78
C GLY A 166 -0.50 -5.87 5.46
N ASP A 167 -0.88 -7.13 5.20
CA ASP A 167 -0.56 -7.79 3.94
C ASP A 167 -1.25 -7.13 2.75
N ALA A 168 -2.53 -6.75 2.88
CA ALA A 168 -3.26 -6.04 1.84
C ALA A 168 -2.60 -4.69 1.50
N LEU A 169 -2.18 -3.91 2.50
CA LEU A 169 -1.45 -2.66 2.30
C LEU A 169 -0.12 -2.88 1.59
N CYS A 170 0.66 -3.88 2.02
CA CYS A 170 1.91 -4.23 1.35
C CYS A 170 1.69 -4.56 -0.13
N ASN A 171 0.65 -5.34 -0.44
CA ASN A 171 0.32 -5.71 -1.81
C ASN A 171 -0.11 -4.51 -2.65
N LEU A 172 -0.90 -3.58 -2.08
CA LEU A 172 -1.29 -2.33 -2.74
C LEU A 172 -0.07 -1.47 -3.08
N PHE A 173 0.80 -1.20 -2.11
CA PHE A 173 2.02 -0.41 -2.34
C PHE A 173 2.94 -1.11 -3.34
N ALA A 174 3.13 -2.42 -3.23
CA ALA A 174 3.93 -3.18 -4.19
C ALA A 174 3.36 -3.10 -5.61
N SER A 175 2.03 -3.10 -5.77
CA SER A 175 1.40 -2.93 -7.07
C SER A 175 1.64 -1.55 -7.68
N GLN A 176 1.94 -0.55 -6.86
CA GLN A 176 2.27 0.82 -7.26
C GLN A 176 3.79 1.08 -7.35
N GLY A 177 4.58 0.01 -7.44
CA GLY A 177 6.02 0.10 -7.69
C GLY A 177 6.90 0.28 -6.46
N TRP A 178 6.34 0.31 -5.25
CA TRP A 178 7.13 0.41 -4.02
C TRP A 178 7.79 -0.92 -3.69
N ARG A 179 9.01 -0.88 -3.14
CA ARG A 179 9.63 -2.04 -2.50
C ARG A 179 9.18 -2.10 -1.06
N VAL A 180 8.39 -3.13 -0.70
CA VAL A 180 7.70 -3.19 0.59
C VAL A 180 8.16 -4.41 1.39
N PRO A 181 9.28 -4.33 2.13
CA PRO A 181 9.60 -5.31 3.16
C PRO A 181 8.52 -5.35 4.23
N ARG A 182 8.09 -6.57 4.58
CA ARG A 182 7.21 -6.82 5.73
C ARG A 182 8.05 -7.00 6.96
N ALA A 183 7.72 -6.31 8.04
CA ALA A 183 8.41 -6.40 9.30
C ALA A 183 7.47 -6.92 10.39
N PHE A 184 8.04 -7.73 11.27
CA PHE A 184 7.41 -8.19 12.50
C PHE A 184 8.41 -7.91 13.63
N TYR A 185 8.02 -7.14 14.63
CA TYR A 185 8.84 -6.90 15.79
C TYR A 185 8.61 -8.03 16.79
N ASN A 186 9.63 -8.80 17.09
CA ASN A 186 9.60 -9.83 18.11
C ASN A 186 10.12 -9.26 19.43
N ASN A 187 9.21 -9.11 20.41
CA ASN A 187 9.54 -8.62 21.74
C ASN A 187 9.72 -9.81 22.68
N ASP A 188 10.95 -10.30 22.83
CA ASP A 188 11.31 -11.47 23.62
C ASP A 188 11.91 -11.14 24.99
N ALA A 189 11.70 -9.90 25.48
CA ALA A 189 12.23 -9.45 26.77
C ALA A 189 11.25 -8.49 27.49
N GLY A 190 11.51 -8.25 28.76
CA GLY A 190 10.80 -7.28 29.60
C GLY A 190 9.66 -7.87 30.41
N VAL A 191 8.91 -7.00 31.09
CA VAL A 191 7.93 -7.36 32.13
C VAL A 191 6.94 -8.43 31.71
N GLN A 192 6.48 -8.44 30.45
CA GLN A 192 5.51 -9.43 29.98
C GLN A 192 6.13 -10.82 29.86
N ILE A 193 7.38 -10.93 29.45
CA ILE A 193 8.11 -12.19 29.38
C ILE A 193 8.40 -12.70 30.81
N ASP A 194 8.82 -11.80 31.70
CA ASP A 194 9.03 -12.15 33.11
C ASP A 194 7.73 -12.67 33.75
N THR A 195 6.59 -12.03 33.44
CA THR A 195 5.27 -12.46 33.89
C THR A 195 4.89 -13.83 33.33
N LEU A 196 5.17 -14.07 32.03
CA LEU A 196 4.94 -15.38 31.41
C LEU A 196 5.78 -16.47 32.10
N THR A 197 7.09 -16.24 32.27
CA THR A 197 8.01 -17.16 32.94
C THR A 197 7.53 -17.49 34.36
N THR A 198 7.15 -16.46 35.13
CA THR A 198 6.60 -16.64 36.47
C THR A 198 5.32 -17.47 36.45
N SER A 199 4.41 -17.23 35.50
CA SER A 199 3.16 -17.98 35.38
C SER A 199 3.40 -19.47 35.07
N VAL A 200 4.32 -19.74 34.13
CA VAL A 200 4.71 -21.11 33.77
C VAL A 200 5.39 -21.84 34.95
N GLN A 201 6.30 -21.14 35.62
CA GLN A 201 6.99 -21.71 36.80
C GLN A 201 6.02 -22.10 37.94
N LEU A 202 5.06 -21.23 38.26
CA LEU A 202 4.04 -21.51 39.26
C LEU A 202 3.15 -22.70 38.85
N ARG A 203 2.78 -22.81 37.58
CA ARG A 203 2.06 -23.97 37.05
C ARG A 203 2.89 -25.25 37.16
N ALA A 204 4.18 -25.20 36.84
CA ALA A 204 5.09 -26.34 36.98
C ALA A 204 5.23 -26.80 38.46
N GLN A 205 5.12 -25.85 39.40
CA GLN A 205 5.10 -26.14 40.84
C GLN A 205 3.73 -26.62 41.34
N GLY A 206 2.71 -26.75 40.50
CA GLY A 206 1.38 -27.22 40.81
C GLY A 206 0.38 -26.15 41.28
N CYS A 207 0.77 -24.85 41.28
CA CYS A 207 -0.12 -23.75 41.62
C CYS A 207 -1.15 -23.51 40.53
N LYS A 208 -2.32 -23.02 40.90
CA LYS A 208 -3.43 -22.70 40.00
C LYS A 208 -3.88 -21.25 40.14
N PRO A 209 -4.49 -20.62 39.12
CA PRO A 209 -5.14 -19.34 39.28
C PRO A 209 -6.15 -19.36 40.44
N GLY A 210 -6.03 -18.36 41.33
CA GLY A 210 -6.85 -18.26 42.53
C GLY A 210 -6.26 -18.87 43.80
N ASP A 211 -5.16 -19.61 43.72
CA ASP A 211 -4.44 -20.09 44.88
C ASP A 211 -3.76 -18.94 45.65
N ALA A 212 -3.56 -19.14 46.97
CA ALA A 212 -2.79 -18.22 47.79
C ALA A 212 -1.34 -18.16 47.26
N GLY A 213 -0.91 -16.98 46.78
CA GLY A 213 0.40 -16.80 46.17
C GLY A 213 0.39 -16.74 44.64
N TRP A 214 -0.76 -16.92 43.97
CA TRP A 214 -0.89 -16.65 42.54
C TRP A 214 -0.93 -15.14 42.31
N PRO A 215 0.04 -14.55 41.53
CA PRO A 215 0.05 -13.13 41.31
C PRO A 215 -1.15 -12.66 40.46
N GLU A 216 -1.71 -11.48 40.77
CA GLU A 216 -2.84 -10.91 40.02
C GLU A 216 -2.48 -10.66 38.53
N ALA A 217 -1.23 -10.28 38.29
CA ALA A 217 -0.73 -10.05 36.93
C ALA A 217 -0.40 -11.32 36.13
N ALA A 218 -0.42 -12.50 36.77
CA ALA A 218 -0.04 -13.74 36.10
C ALA A 218 -1.05 -14.15 35.01
N TYR A 219 -0.56 -14.84 34.00
CA TYR A 219 -1.39 -15.36 32.92
C TYR A 219 -2.17 -16.59 33.34
N ASN A 220 -3.50 -16.54 33.15
CA ASN A 220 -4.42 -17.57 33.70
C ASN A 220 -4.85 -18.60 32.66
N GLY A 221 -4.48 -18.45 31.39
CA GLY A 221 -4.93 -19.34 30.31
C GLY A 221 -4.45 -20.77 30.43
N ASP A 222 -5.22 -21.73 29.93
CA ASP A 222 -4.88 -23.15 29.95
C ASP A 222 -3.58 -23.48 29.22
N TYR A 223 -3.23 -22.70 28.20
CA TYR A 223 -1.97 -22.83 27.46
C TYR A 223 -0.73 -22.69 28.37
N ILE A 224 -0.82 -21.97 29.50
CA ILE A 224 0.26 -21.88 30.47
C ILE A 224 0.52 -23.25 31.12
N GLN A 225 -0.55 -24.03 31.39
CA GLN A 225 -0.41 -25.41 31.89
C GLN A 225 0.22 -26.32 30.85
N ASP A 226 -0.15 -26.17 29.58
CA ASP A 226 0.43 -26.96 28.49
C ASP A 226 1.94 -26.69 28.36
N ILE A 227 2.36 -25.42 28.42
CA ILE A 227 3.78 -25.02 28.41
C ILE A 227 4.50 -25.59 29.64
N ALA A 228 3.89 -25.54 30.83
CA ALA A 228 4.48 -26.10 32.05
C ALA A 228 4.66 -27.62 31.94
N ASN A 229 3.69 -28.33 31.36
CA ASN A 229 3.76 -29.78 31.14
C ASN A 229 4.90 -30.11 30.11
N ASP A 230 5.01 -29.36 29.04
CA ASP A 230 6.08 -29.53 28.05
C ASP A 230 7.47 -29.27 28.68
N PHE A 231 7.58 -28.26 29.54
CA PHE A 231 8.78 -27.94 30.28
C PHE A 231 9.19 -29.09 31.22
N LEU A 232 8.27 -29.63 32.05
CA LEU A 232 8.50 -30.72 32.94
C LEU A 232 8.85 -32.04 32.21
N ALA A 233 8.27 -32.22 31.02
CA ALA A 233 8.59 -33.35 30.13
C ALA A 233 9.93 -33.20 29.40
N LYS A 234 10.70 -32.14 29.66
CA LYS A 234 11.99 -31.85 29.05
C LYS A 234 11.93 -31.79 27.51
N LYS A 235 10.83 -31.26 27.01
CA LYS A 235 10.58 -31.19 25.57
C LYS A 235 11.56 -30.23 24.87
N THR A 236 12.04 -30.65 23.71
CA THR A 236 12.86 -29.79 22.83
C THR A 236 11.94 -29.07 21.86
N VAL A 237 12.09 -27.76 21.76
CA VAL A 237 11.37 -26.90 20.80
C VAL A 237 12.32 -26.27 19.81
N GLN A 238 11.85 -26.09 18.59
CA GLN A 238 12.57 -25.40 17.53
C GLN A 238 12.08 -23.95 17.47
N ALA A 239 12.99 -22.99 17.63
CA ALA A 239 12.69 -21.57 17.44
C ALA A 239 13.67 -21.02 16.40
N ASP A 240 13.17 -20.68 15.24
CA ASP A 240 13.97 -20.28 14.07
C ASP A 240 15.01 -21.34 13.68
N ASP A 241 16.30 -20.97 13.80
CA ASP A 241 17.46 -21.79 13.51
C ASP A 241 18.09 -22.46 14.77
N ARG A 242 17.45 -22.29 15.94
CA ARG A 242 17.95 -22.79 17.23
C ARG A 242 16.99 -23.81 17.84
N GLN A 243 17.56 -24.76 18.53
CA GLN A 243 16.84 -25.71 19.37
C GLN A 243 17.05 -25.36 20.85
N PHE A 244 15.96 -25.40 21.60
CA PHE A 244 15.96 -25.22 23.04
C PHE A 244 15.37 -26.44 23.69
N SER A 245 16.08 -27.01 24.67
CA SER A 245 15.62 -28.15 25.46
C SER A 245 15.34 -27.69 26.88
N ALA A 246 14.15 -27.96 27.36
CA ALA A 246 13.79 -27.59 28.70
C ALA A 246 14.57 -28.43 29.73
N SER A 247 15.01 -27.80 30.81
CA SER A 247 15.69 -28.47 31.92
C SER A 247 14.74 -29.35 32.71
N GLY A 248 13.47 -28.99 32.81
CA GLY A 248 12.44 -29.61 33.64
C GLY A 248 12.64 -29.32 35.13
N ASP A 249 13.54 -28.43 35.52
CA ASP A 249 13.76 -28.01 36.89
C ASP A 249 12.85 -26.81 37.23
N VAL A 250 11.93 -26.96 38.14
CA VAL A 250 10.96 -25.94 38.58
C VAL A 250 11.60 -24.70 39.19
N HIS A 251 12.91 -24.73 39.48
CA HIS A 251 13.66 -23.60 40.00
C HIS A 251 14.47 -22.89 38.92
N ASP A 252 14.56 -23.48 37.74
CA ASP A 252 15.21 -22.88 36.57
C ASP A 252 14.35 -21.76 35.98
N ARG A 253 14.96 -20.60 35.72
CA ARG A 253 14.32 -19.40 35.14
C ARG A 253 14.91 -18.99 33.81
N GLU A 254 15.91 -19.72 33.30
CA GLU A 254 16.54 -19.44 32.01
C GLU A 254 15.82 -20.04 30.80
#